data_234833fd25baa1e53189a79eb91bc31e
#
_entry.id   234833fd25baa1e53189a79eb91bc31e
#
_cell.length_a   1.000
_cell.length_b   1.000
_cell.length_c   1.000
_cell.angle_alpha   90.00
_cell.angle_beta   90.00
_cell.angle_gamma   90.00
#
_symmetry.space_group_name_H-M   'P 1'
#
loop_
_entity.id
_entity.type
_entity.pdbx_description
1 polymer ?
#
loop_
_entity_poly.entity_id
_entity_poly.type
_entity_poly.pdbx_seq_one_letter_code
_entity_poly.pdbx_strand_id
1 'polypeptide(L)'
;MKEYDIIVVGSGCGMIIVDEAAAHELKVALVDKGPLGGTCLNLGCIPSKMLIYVADKIVEMQEARKLGVDVEIKAVDFKFAMERMRKTIGKSRNHARKEIVQSDDLDFYEGEGHFVADYTIEVNGQEIKGKKIFLASGSRPLIPRIKGIDSVAYLTNETVLQLNERPDSLIVIGGGYIAVEYGHFFAAMGTKVTILEMAERIVLPEEPEISELLKRALSRRMEVYTNVQAQEVKKSGDGATVVVQDKDKGQLKEFTGQRILVAVGRRSNADLLKVENTGLQLDERGFIKVDIHLQTNKKNIFAVGDANGQQMFTHVANKEAMLAVSNAVHGTKLKMDYSAAPHAVYSYPQIASVGLTQEKAVKDHDILVGKTKYSDVAKGEAMMEKEGFAKAVVEKNSGKILGFHIIGPYAPELIQEVVNAMESGGHIDQITGSMHIHPALSELIPQTLNNIAQP
;
A
#
# COMPACT_ATOMS: atom_id res chain seq x y z
N MET A 1 25.28 -19.45 -23.23
CA MET A 1 24.67 -18.53 -22.23
C MET A 1 24.73 -17.11 -22.79
N LYS A 2 23.63 -16.38 -22.81
CA LYS A 2 23.56 -15.00 -23.32
C LYS A 2 23.96 -14.05 -22.20
N GLU A 3 24.74 -13.00 -22.50
CA GLU A 3 25.24 -12.05 -21.52
C GLU A 3 24.58 -10.67 -21.72
N TYR A 4 24.30 -9.98 -20.60
CA TYR A 4 23.63 -8.67 -20.52
C TYR A 4 24.43 -7.72 -19.65
N ASP A 5 24.32 -6.43 -19.92
CA ASP A 5 24.80 -5.39 -19.02
C ASP A 5 23.93 -5.32 -17.78
N ILE A 6 22.61 -5.43 -17.97
CA ILE A 6 21.62 -5.40 -16.90
C ILE A 6 20.58 -6.51 -17.08
N ILE A 7 20.27 -7.22 -15.98
CA ILE A 7 19.09 -8.07 -15.88
C ILE A 7 18.15 -7.44 -14.86
N VAL A 8 16.88 -7.26 -15.24
CA VAL A 8 15.81 -6.79 -14.37
C VAL A 8 14.82 -7.91 -14.15
N VAL A 9 14.54 -8.26 -12.89
CA VAL A 9 13.54 -9.27 -12.53
C VAL A 9 12.30 -8.60 -11.95
N GLY A 10 11.21 -8.56 -12.72
CA GLY A 10 9.95 -7.92 -12.39
C GLY A 10 9.70 -6.62 -13.15
N SER A 11 8.52 -6.53 -13.79
CA SER A 11 8.08 -5.40 -14.63
C SER A 11 7.27 -4.32 -13.89
N GLY A 12 7.24 -4.33 -12.57
CA GLY A 12 6.66 -3.24 -11.78
C GLY A 12 7.51 -1.98 -11.85
N CYS A 13 8.11 -1.58 -10.74
CA CYS A 13 9.11 -0.49 -10.72
C CYS A 13 10.38 -0.82 -11.53
N GLY A 14 10.60 -2.10 -11.86
CA GLY A 14 11.70 -2.54 -12.73
C GLY A 14 11.67 -1.91 -14.12
N MET A 15 10.52 -1.48 -14.64
CA MET A 15 10.45 -0.78 -15.94
C MET A 15 11.21 0.55 -15.93
N ILE A 16 11.27 1.26 -14.81
CA ILE A 16 12.08 2.49 -14.67
C ILE A 16 13.56 2.18 -14.91
N ILE A 17 14.01 1.02 -14.45
CA ILE A 17 15.40 0.57 -14.63
C ILE A 17 15.65 0.18 -16.11
N VAL A 18 14.68 -0.48 -16.74
CA VAL A 18 14.73 -0.83 -18.16
C VAL A 18 14.84 0.43 -19.01
N ASP A 19 13.95 1.41 -18.78
CA ASP A 19 13.90 2.66 -19.55
C ASP A 19 15.20 3.46 -19.43
N GLU A 20 15.76 3.58 -18.21
CA GLU A 20 17.01 4.28 -17.96
C GLU A 20 18.20 3.55 -18.62
N ALA A 21 18.24 2.21 -18.54
CA ALA A 21 19.30 1.41 -19.14
C ALA A 21 19.25 1.47 -20.68
N ALA A 22 18.06 1.43 -21.28
CA ALA A 22 17.85 1.56 -22.72
C ALA A 22 18.29 2.95 -23.23
N ALA A 23 17.99 4.01 -22.49
CA ALA A 23 18.44 5.38 -22.81
C ALA A 23 19.97 5.52 -22.85
N HIS A 24 20.72 4.57 -22.26
CA HIS A 24 22.18 4.52 -22.27
C HIS A 24 22.73 3.40 -23.16
N GLU A 25 21.93 2.88 -24.09
CA GLU A 25 22.32 1.84 -25.06
C GLU A 25 22.88 0.56 -24.40
N LEU A 26 22.46 0.27 -23.16
CA LEU A 26 22.87 -0.92 -22.44
C LEU A 26 22.03 -2.12 -22.90
N LYS A 27 22.65 -3.28 -23.00
CA LYS A 27 21.96 -4.53 -23.33
C LYS A 27 21.18 -5.03 -22.11
N VAL A 28 19.85 -5.02 -22.19
CA VAL A 28 18.95 -5.34 -21.08
C VAL A 28 18.19 -6.64 -21.32
N ALA A 29 18.06 -7.45 -20.26
CA ALA A 29 17.10 -8.52 -20.17
C ALA A 29 16.06 -8.19 -19.11
N LEU A 30 14.76 -8.24 -19.46
CA LEU A 30 13.65 -8.20 -18.54
C LEU A 30 13.11 -9.61 -18.33
N VAL A 31 13.03 -10.05 -17.09
CA VAL A 31 12.43 -11.34 -16.70
C VAL A 31 11.17 -11.09 -15.93
N ASP A 32 10.03 -11.57 -16.40
CA ASP A 32 8.75 -11.46 -15.68
C ASP A 32 7.81 -12.61 -16.04
N LYS A 33 7.16 -13.19 -15.06
CA LYS A 33 6.15 -14.24 -15.25
C LYS A 33 4.78 -13.72 -15.64
N GLY A 34 4.62 -12.39 -15.63
CA GLY A 34 3.35 -11.71 -15.87
C GLY A 34 2.40 -11.70 -14.65
N PRO A 35 1.34 -10.93 -14.76
CA PRO A 35 1.04 -9.98 -15.84
C PRO A 35 1.96 -8.74 -15.78
N LEU A 36 2.40 -8.28 -16.95
CA LEU A 36 3.31 -7.12 -17.07
C LEU A 36 2.72 -5.85 -16.43
N GLY A 37 3.61 -5.01 -15.84
CA GLY A 37 3.24 -3.80 -15.10
C GLY A 37 3.12 -4.01 -13.59
N GLY A 38 3.42 -5.23 -13.11
CA GLY A 38 3.51 -5.57 -11.69
C GLY A 38 2.19 -5.52 -10.93
N THR A 39 2.28 -5.68 -9.61
CA THR A 39 1.13 -5.77 -8.69
C THR A 39 0.29 -4.48 -8.70
N CYS A 40 0.91 -3.30 -8.72
CA CYS A 40 0.18 -2.03 -8.64
C CYS A 40 -0.86 -1.89 -9.77
N LEU A 41 -0.45 -2.13 -11.01
CA LEU A 41 -1.33 -2.05 -12.17
C LEU A 41 -2.40 -3.14 -12.17
N ASN A 42 -2.01 -4.38 -11.85
CA ASN A 42 -2.84 -5.54 -12.14
C ASN A 42 -3.68 -6.04 -10.97
N LEU A 43 -3.16 -5.98 -9.74
CA LEU A 43 -3.66 -6.71 -8.56
C LEU A 43 -3.65 -5.86 -7.28
N GLY A 44 -3.35 -4.56 -7.38
CA GLY A 44 -3.14 -3.69 -6.21
C GLY A 44 -3.79 -2.33 -6.34
N CYS A 45 -2.96 -1.27 -6.45
CA CYS A 45 -3.38 0.12 -6.32
C CYS A 45 -4.46 0.53 -7.33
N ILE A 46 -4.22 0.29 -8.63
CA ILE A 46 -5.12 0.78 -9.68
C ILE A 46 -6.50 0.09 -9.61
N PRO A 47 -6.59 -1.26 -9.62
CA PRO A 47 -7.90 -1.92 -9.54
C PRO A 47 -8.65 -1.60 -8.24
N SER A 48 -7.97 -1.60 -7.09
CA SER A 48 -8.66 -1.31 -5.82
C SER A 48 -9.21 0.13 -5.78
N LYS A 49 -8.47 1.15 -6.24
CA LYS A 49 -8.92 2.54 -6.23
C LYS A 49 -10.05 2.78 -7.23
N MET A 50 -10.09 2.04 -8.34
CA MET A 50 -11.25 2.07 -9.25
C MET A 50 -12.54 1.57 -8.59
N LEU A 51 -12.44 0.60 -7.67
CA LEU A 51 -13.57 0.05 -6.91
C LEU A 51 -13.94 0.96 -5.72
N ILE A 52 -12.93 1.41 -4.96
CA ILE A 52 -13.10 2.28 -3.80
C ILE A 52 -13.75 3.60 -4.17
N TYR A 53 -13.39 4.21 -5.30
CA TYR A 53 -14.03 5.45 -5.76
C TYR A 53 -15.55 5.30 -5.95
N VAL A 54 -16.02 4.13 -6.37
CA VAL A 54 -17.46 3.85 -6.45
C VAL A 54 -18.08 3.77 -5.06
N ALA A 55 -17.37 3.11 -4.12
CA ALA A 55 -17.81 3.03 -2.73
C ALA A 55 -17.89 4.41 -2.06
N ASP A 56 -16.90 5.28 -2.29
CA ASP A 56 -16.91 6.66 -1.80
C ASP A 56 -18.15 7.40 -2.27
N LYS A 57 -18.50 7.30 -3.57
CA LYS A 57 -19.70 7.95 -4.12
C LYS A 57 -20.99 7.42 -3.52
N ILE A 58 -21.06 6.12 -3.24
CA ILE A 58 -22.24 5.54 -2.56
C ILE A 58 -22.37 6.10 -1.14
N VAL A 59 -21.29 6.15 -0.37
CA VAL A 59 -21.31 6.65 1.01
C VAL A 59 -21.57 8.15 1.05
N GLU A 60 -20.97 8.95 0.15
CA GLU A 60 -21.27 10.39 0.00
C GLU A 60 -22.75 10.63 -0.26
N MET A 61 -23.38 9.84 -1.13
CA MET A 61 -24.82 9.92 -1.39
C MET A 61 -25.66 9.54 -0.16
N GLN A 62 -25.26 8.48 0.57
CA GLN A 62 -25.97 8.07 1.80
C GLN A 62 -25.88 9.13 2.89
N GLU A 63 -24.77 9.89 2.95
CA GLU A 63 -24.55 10.96 3.91
C GLU A 63 -25.07 12.34 3.46
N ALA A 64 -25.55 12.48 2.22
CA ALA A 64 -25.97 13.77 1.64
C ALA A 64 -27.09 14.45 2.44
N ARG A 65 -27.91 13.68 3.19
CA ARG A 65 -28.96 14.22 4.06
C ARG A 65 -28.44 15.18 5.12
N LYS A 66 -27.19 15.03 5.59
CA LYS A 66 -26.57 15.98 6.52
C LYS A 66 -26.47 17.40 5.95
N LEU A 67 -26.45 17.53 4.61
CA LEU A 67 -26.42 18.79 3.88
C LEU A 67 -27.82 19.23 3.39
N GLY A 68 -28.88 18.54 3.80
CA GLY A 68 -30.26 18.83 3.38
C GLY A 68 -30.63 18.25 2.00
N VAL A 69 -29.82 17.33 1.46
CA VAL A 69 -30.09 16.69 0.17
C VAL A 69 -30.59 15.27 0.39
N ASP A 70 -31.85 15.01 0.05
CA ASP A 70 -32.41 13.65 0.08
C ASP A 70 -32.06 12.90 -1.21
N VAL A 71 -31.42 11.73 -1.04
CA VAL A 71 -30.98 10.89 -2.15
C VAL A 71 -31.55 9.48 -1.99
N GLU A 72 -32.13 8.95 -3.05
CA GLU A 72 -32.52 7.55 -3.15
C GLU A 72 -31.57 6.80 -4.10
N ILE A 73 -30.83 5.84 -3.55
CA ILE A 73 -30.00 4.92 -4.35
C ILE A 73 -30.88 3.75 -4.76
N LYS A 74 -31.39 3.76 -6.00
CA LYS A 74 -32.30 2.72 -6.50
C LYS A 74 -31.61 1.37 -6.71
N ALA A 75 -30.36 1.37 -7.16
CA ALA A 75 -29.58 0.16 -7.35
C ALA A 75 -28.07 0.48 -7.37
N VAL A 76 -27.27 -0.51 -7.00
CA VAL A 76 -25.82 -0.50 -7.15
C VAL A 76 -25.43 -1.72 -8.00
N ASP A 77 -24.82 -1.48 -9.13
CA ASP A 77 -24.42 -2.54 -10.06
C ASP A 77 -22.97 -2.98 -9.78
N PHE A 78 -22.84 -3.99 -8.94
CA PHE A 78 -21.55 -4.60 -8.59
C PHE A 78 -20.84 -5.16 -9.82
N LYS A 79 -21.60 -5.85 -10.71
CA LYS A 79 -21.03 -6.48 -11.91
C LYS A 79 -20.44 -5.43 -12.84
N PHE A 80 -21.15 -4.33 -13.08
CA PHE A 80 -20.63 -3.22 -13.89
C PHE A 80 -19.34 -2.63 -13.31
N ALA A 81 -19.29 -2.40 -11.98
CA ALA A 81 -18.09 -1.87 -11.33
C ALA A 81 -16.87 -2.79 -11.54
N MET A 82 -17.05 -4.11 -11.36
CA MET A 82 -16.01 -5.12 -11.54
C MET A 82 -15.58 -5.24 -13.01
N GLU A 83 -16.52 -5.26 -13.95
CA GLU A 83 -16.23 -5.35 -15.39
C GLU A 83 -15.50 -4.10 -15.90
N ARG A 84 -15.94 -2.90 -15.48
CA ARG A 84 -15.28 -1.63 -15.80
C ARG A 84 -13.83 -1.64 -15.35
N MET A 85 -13.58 -2.07 -14.12
CA MET A 85 -12.23 -2.20 -13.56
C MET A 85 -11.39 -3.17 -14.39
N ARG A 86 -11.86 -4.41 -14.61
CA ARG A 86 -11.14 -5.42 -15.38
C ARG A 86 -10.84 -4.98 -16.82
N LYS A 87 -11.80 -4.34 -17.48
CA LYS A 87 -11.64 -3.80 -18.84
C LYS A 87 -10.53 -2.74 -18.91
N THR A 88 -10.48 -1.84 -17.93
CA THR A 88 -9.46 -0.79 -17.88
C THR A 88 -8.07 -1.39 -17.64
N ILE A 89 -7.95 -2.29 -16.66
CA ILE A 89 -6.68 -2.98 -16.37
C ILE A 89 -6.21 -3.79 -17.60
N GLY A 90 -7.13 -4.51 -18.25
CA GLY A 90 -6.82 -5.28 -19.46
C GLY A 90 -6.26 -4.42 -20.59
N LYS A 91 -6.81 -3.23 -20.81
CA LYS A 91 -6.30 -2.28 -21.81
C LYS A 91 -4.87 -1.81 -21.47
N SER A 92 -4.64 -1.39 -20.22
CA SER A 92 -3.32 -0.92 -19.76
C SER A 92 -2.26 -2.01 -19.85
N ARG A 93 -2.61 -3.24 -19.43
CA ARG A 93 -1.72 -4.40 -19.53
C ARG A 93 -1.36 -4.74 -20.99
N ASN A 94 -2.34 -4.70 -21.90
CA ASN A 94 -2.10 -4.97 -23.32
C ASN A 94 -1.20 -3.89 -23.96
N HIS A 95 -1.34 -2.63 -23.52
CA HIS A 95 -0.47 -1.54 -23.96
C HIS A 95 0.98 -1.77 -23.50
N ALA A 96 1.18 -1.99 -22.20
CA ALA A 96 2.49 -2.30 -21.63
C ALA A 96 3.16 -3.51 -22.33
N ARG A 97 2.38 -4.58 -22.61
CA ARG A 97 2.90 -5.73 -23.33
C ARG A 97 3.37 -5.38 -24.74
N LYS A 98 2.64 -4.55 -25.46
CA LYS A 98 3.04 -4.13 -26.82
C LYS A 98 4.36 -3.35 -26.79
N GLU A 99 4.48 -2.40 -25.88
CA GLU A 99 5.70 -1.60 -25.74
C GLU A 99 6.92 -2.48 -25.47
N ILE A 100 6.81 -3.40 -24.49
CA ILE A 100 7.88 -4.31 -24.12
C ILE A 100 8.28 -5.25 -25.26
N VAL A 101 7.30 -5.89 -25.94
CA VAL A 101 7.58 -6.88 -26.98
C VAL A 101 8.07 -6.24 -28.29
N GLN A 102 7.75 -4.97 -28.53
CA GLN A 102 8.17 -4.23 -29.73
C GLN A 102 9.47 -3.43 -29.53
N SER A 103 10.07 -3.45 -28.35
CA SER A 103 11.33 -2.78 -28.09
C SER A 103 12.49 -3.60 -28.67
N ASP A 104 13.28 -2.98 -29.55
CA ASP A 104 14.48 -3.61 -30.14
C ASP A 104 15.67 -3.66 -29.16
N ASP A 105 15.63 -2.84 -28.10
CA ASP A 105 16.71 -2.70 -27.13
C ASP A 105 16.56 -3.61 -25.90
N LEU A 106 15.49 -4.41 -25.85
CA LEU A 106 15.10 -5.21 -24.71
C LEU A 106 14.84 -6.67 -25.07
N ASP A 107 15.57 -7.58 -24.48
CA ASP A 107 15.23 -9.01 -24.53
C ASP A 107 14.23 -9.34 -23.40
N PHE A 108 13.00 -9.64 -23.75
CA PHE A 108 11.97 -10.04 -22.78
C PHE A 108 11.90 -11.56 -22.62
N TYR A 109 12.07 -12.03 -21.39
CA TYR A 109 11.93 -13.42 -20.97
C TYR A 109 10.64 -13.59 -20.16
N GLU A 110 9.58 -14.10 -20.79
CA GLU A 110 8.32 -14.37 -20.12
C GLU A 110 8.37 -15.69 -19.35
N GLY A 111 8.54 -15.63 -18.03
CA GLY A 111 8.65 -16.80 -17.16
C GLY A 111 9.14 -16.49 -15.75
N GLU A 112 9.11 -17.50 -14.90
CA GLU A 112 9.69 -17.42 -13.56
C GLU A 112 11.22 -17.54 -13.67
N GLY A 113 11.92 -16.45 -13.35
CA GLY A 113 13.37 -16.45 -13.25
C GLY A 113 13.85 -16.78 -11.85
N HIS A 114 14.89 -17.60 -11.75
CA HIS A 114 15.53 -17.88 -10.47
C HIS A 114 17.06 -18.01 -10.63
N PHE A 115 17.79 -17.75 -9.57
CA PHE A 115 19.24 -17.89 -9.58
C PHE A 115 19.66 -19.38 -9.63
N VAL A 116 20.59 -19.69 -10.49
CA VAL A 116 21.28 -20.99 -10.55
C VAL A 116 22.75 -20.88 -10.13
N ALA A 117 23.35 -19.69 -10.24
CA ALA A 117 24.69 -19.36 -9.78
C ALA A 117 24.82 -17.84 -9.60
N ASP A 118 25.96 -17.38 -9.09
CA ASP A 118 26.28 -15.95 -9.00
C ASP A 118 26.09 -15.27 -10.37
N TYR A 119 25.29 -14.20 -10.39
CA TYR A 119 24.95 -13.39 -11.57
C TYR A 119 24.26 -14.15 -12.71
N THR A 120 23.80 -15.39 -12.48
CA THR A 120 23.19 -16.24 -13.50
C THR A 120 21.75 -16.58 -13.10
N ILE A 121 20.82 -16.23 -13.98
CA ILE A 121 19.39 -16.50 -13.83
C ILE A 121 18.95 -17.50 -14.89
N GLU A 122 18.22 -18.51 -14.49
CA GLU A 122 17.52 -19.44 -15.38
C GLU A 122 16.08 -19.00 -15.55
N VAL A 123 15.61 -18.97 -16.81
CA VAL A 123 14.19 -18.77 -17.17
C VAL A 123 13.81 -19.77 -18.24
N ASN A 124 12.81 -20.62 -17.97
CA ASN A 124 12.33 -21.64 -18.93
C ASN A 124 13.44 -22.54 -19.51
N GLY A 125 14.41 -22.93 -18.69
CA GLY A 125 15.56 -23.77 -19.12
C GLY A 125 16.67 -23.01 -19.87
N GLN A 126 16.57 -21.69 -19.99
CA GLN A 126 17.61 -20.83 -20.55
C GLN A 126 18.36 -20.10 -19.45
N GLU A 127 19.67 -20.25 -19.41
CA GLU A 127 20.54 -19.47 -18.54
C GLU A 127 20.98 -18.16 -19.20
N ILE A 128 20.82 -17.06 -18.45
CA ILE A 128 21.29 -15.72 -18.83
C ILE A 128 22.17 -15.16 -17.70
N LYS A 129 23.20 -14.38 -18.09
CA LYS A 129 24.14 -13.80 -17.15
C LYS A 129 24.15 -12.28 -17.24
N GLY A 130 24.10 -11.60 -16.09
CA GLY A 130 24.12 -10.15 -16.00
C GLY A 130 25.37 -9.61 -15.33
N LYS A 131 25.92 -8.49 -15.83
CA LYS A 131 26.97 -7.75 -15.13
C LYS A 131 26.38 -7.04 -13.88
N LYS A 132 25.11 -6.62 -13.97
CA LYS A 132 24.31 -6.04 -12.89
C LYS A 132 22.93 -6.67 -12.89
N ILE A 133 22.37 -6.88 -11.70
CA ILE A 133 21.03 -7.48 -11.53
C ILE A 133 20.19 -6.62 -10.62
N PHE A 134 18.94 -6.35 -11.04
CA PHE A 134 17.95 -5.62 -10.25
C PHE A 134 16.79 -6.55 -9.93
N LEU A 135 16.55 -6.75 -8.64
CA LEU A 135 15.49 -7.60 -8.11
C LEU A 135 14.29 -6.71 -7.76
N ALA A 136 13.39 -6.52 -8.72
CA ALA A 136 12.11 -5.84 -8.58
C ALA A 136 10.96 -6.86 -8.49
N SER A 137 11.23 -8.03 -7.90
CA SER A 137 10.36 -9.21 -7.87
C SER A 137 9.11 -9.03 -7.00
N GLY A 138 9.03 -7.96 -6.22
CA GLY A 138 7.86 -7.63 -5.44
C GLY A 138 7.58 -8.59 -4.28
N SER A 139 6.32 -8.67 -3.91
CA SER A 139 5.80 -9.50 -2.83
C SER A 139 4.48 -10.15 -3.23
N ARG A 140 3.98 -11.07 -2.40
CA ARG A 140 2.69 -11.76 -2.58
C ARG A 140 1.89 -11.79 -1.27
N PRO A 141 0.58 -12.09 -1.28
CA PRO A 141 -0.20 -12.25 -0.06
C PRO A 141 0.43 -13.24 0.92
N LEU A 142 0.48 -12.88 2.19
CA LEU A 142 0.83 -13.80 3.26
C LEU A 142 -0.42 -14.60 3.65
N ILE A 143 -0.34 -15.93 3.52
CA ILE A 143 -1.40 -16.81 4.01
C ILE A 143 -0.98 -17.33 5.39
N PRO A 144 -1.73 -17.01 6.45
CA PRO A 144 -1.38 -17.41 7.81
C PRO A 144 -1.64 -18.89 8.03
N ARG A 145 -0.91 -19.50 8.96
CA ARG A 145 -1.13 -20.88 9.38
C ARG A 145 -2.33 -20.97 10.33
N ILE A 146 -3.55 -20.93 9.77
CA ILE A 146 -4.80 -21.13 10.50
C ILE A 146 -5.28 -22.53 10.21
N LYS A 147 -5.65 -23.28 11.25
CA LYS A 147 -6.18 -24.64 11.09
C LYS A 147 -7.39 -24.65 10.14
N GLY A 148 -7.38 -25.48 9.11
CA GLY A 148 -8.48 -25.64 8.16
C GLY A 148 -8.57 -24.59 7.07
N ILE A 149 -7.67 -23.59 6.99
CA ILE A 149 -7.71 -22.54 5.95
C ILE A 149 -7.64 -23.14 4.53
N ASP A 150 -6.86 -24.18 4.33
CA ASP A 150 -6.68 -24.83 3.03
C ASP A 150 -7.90 -25.69 2.63
N SER A 151 -8.86 -25.93 3.54
CA SER A 151 -10.08 -26.71 3.28
C SER A 151 -11.23 -25.85 2.73
N VAL A 152 -11.07 -24.54 2.65
CA VAL A 152 -12.08 -23.60 2.20
C VAL A 152 -11.54 -22.70 1.09
N ALA A 153 -12.41 -22.24 0.20
CA ALA A 153 -12.05 -21.23 -0.77
C ALA A 153 -11.99 -19.86 -0.08
N TYR A 154 -10.81 -19.27 0.00
CA TYR A 154 -10.62 -17.90 0.49
C TYR A 154 -10.17 -16.96 -0.63
N LEU A 155 -10.43 -15.69 -0.41
CA LEU A 155 -9.99 -14.60 -1.27
C LEU A 155 -8.71 -13.97 -0.73
N THR A 156 -7.93 -13.39 -1.63
CA THR A 156 -6.81 -12.48 -1.35
C THR A 156 -7.05 -11.16 -2.08
N ASN A 157 -6.17 -10.16 -1.91
CA ASN A 157 -6.23 -8.94 -2.73
C ASN A 157 -6.14 -9.20 -4.24
N GLU A 158 -5.64 -10.37 -4.65
CA GLU A 158 -5.52 -10.77 -6.05
C GLU A 158 -6.80 -11.42 -6.56
N THR A 159 -7.32 -12.41 -5.83
CA THR A 159 -8.48 -13.20 -6.27
C THR A 159 -9.81 -12.49 -6.06
N VAL A 160 -9.90 -11.54 -5.14
CA VAL A 160 -11.10 -10.71 -4.91
C VAL A 160 -11.50 -9.91 -6.17
N LEU A 161 -10.52 -9.55 -7.01
CA LEU A 161 -10.74 -8.83 -8.28
C LEU A 161 -11.42 -9.69 -9.36
N GLN A 162 -11.49 -11.00 -9.16
CA GLN A 162 -12.13 -11.96 -10.09
C GLN A 162 -13.60 -12.25 -9.75
N LEU A 163 -14.12 -11.70 -8.67
CA LEU A 163 -15.53 -11.91 -8.31
C LEU A 163 -16.47 -11.36 -9.39
N ASN A 164 -17.44 -12.18 -9.80
CA ASN A 164 -18.48 -11.79 -10.73
C ASN A 164 -19.77 -11.38 -10.04
N GLU A 165 -19.96 -11.84 -8.80
CA GLU A 165 -21.12 -11.57 -7.98
C GLU A 165 -20.70 -11.03 -6.63
N ARG A 166 -21.53 -10.13 -6.11
CA ARG A 166 -21.35 -9.57 -4.79
C ARG A 166 -21.67 -10.64 -3.73
N PRO A 167 -20.76 -10.97 -2.80
CA PRO A 167 -21.09 -11.85 -1.70
C PRO A 167 -22.08 -11.18 -0.74
N ASP A 168 -23.01 -11.94 -0.18
CA ASP A 168 -23.93 -11.44 0.83
C ASP A 168 -23.23 -11.14 2.15
N SER A 169 -22.19 -11.92 2.48
CA SER A 169 -21.37 -11.71 3.66
C SER A 169 -19.91 -12.03 3.41
N LEU A 170 -19.02 -11.22 4.02
CA LEU A 170 -17.58 -11.31 3.88
C LEU A 170 -16.91 -11.20 5.26
N ILE A 171 -16.13 -12.22 5.63
CA ILE A 171 -15.22 -12.13 6.77
C ILE A 171 -13.85 -11.73 6.27
N VAL A 172 -13.28 -10.66 6.82
CA VAL A 172 -11.93 -10.19 6.52
C VAL A 172 -11.01 -10.55 7.68
N ILE A 173 -10.01 -11.37 7.43
CA ILE A 173 -8.98 -11.72 8.42
C ILE A 173 -7.80 -10.75 8.22
N GLY A 174 -7.55 -9.91 9.22
CA GLY A 174 -6.61 -8.79 9.22
C GLY A 174 -7.31 -7.43 9.27
N GLY A 175 -6.62 -6.40 9.80
CA GLY A 175 -7.13 -5.04 9.94
C GLY A 175 -6.20 -3.96 9.36
N GLY A 176 -5.26 -4.34 8.47
CA GLY A 176 -4.41 -3.41 7.75
C GLY A 176 -5.14 -2.68 6.62
N TYR A 177 -4.42 -1.83 5.87
CA TYR A 177 -5.01 -0.99 4.81
C TYR A 177 -5.77 -1.82 3.75
N ILE A 178 -5.27 -2.98 3.32
CA ILE A 178 -5.98 -3.86 2.36
C ILE A 178 -7.35 -4.28 2.94
N ALA A 179 -7.37 -4.66 4.21
CA ALA A 179 -8.58 -5.11 4.89
C ALA A 179 -9.64 -4.00 4.98
N VAL A 180 -9.25 -2.80 5.41
CA VAL A 180 -10.19 -1.69 5.59
C VAL A 180 -10.66 -1.13 4.26
N GLU A 181 -9.82 -1.08 3.23
CA GLU A 181 -10.17 -0.64 1.88
C GLU A 181 -11.19 -1.57 1.21
N TYR A 182 -10.94 -2.89 1.19
CA TYR A 182 -11.92 -3.84 0.66
C TYR A 182 -13.15 -3.96 1.57
N GLY A 183 -12.97 -3.84 2.89
CA GLY A 183 -14.09 -3.76 3.84
C GLY A 183 -15.02 -2.60 3.50
N HIS A 184 -14.46 -1.41 3.25
CA HIS A 184 -15.21 -0.24 2.81
C HIS A 184 -15.94 -0.49 1.49
N PHE A 185 -15.24 -1.01 0.46
CA PHE A 185 -15.83 -1.30 -0.83
C PHE A 185 -17.03 -2.25 -0.72
N PHE A 186 -16.85 -3.41 -0.09
CA PHE A 186 -17.91 -4.41 0.00
C PHE A 186 -19.09 -3.94 0.85
N ALA A 187 -18.83 -3.25 1.98
CA ALA A 187 -19.90 -2.71 2.81
C ALA A 187 -20.73 -1.65 2.06
N ALA A 188 -20.10 -0.75 1.31
CA ALA A 188 -20.80 0.23 0.46
C ALA A 188 -21.64 -0.45 -0.62
N MET A 189 -21.17 -1.59 -1.18
CA MET A 189 -21.93 -2.39 -2.13
C MET A 189 -23.06 -3.22 -1.50
N GLY A 190 -23.26 -3.17 -0.17
CA GLY A 190 -24.31 -3.87 0.55
C GLY A 190 -23.97 -5.29 1.01
N THR A 191 -22.69 -5.67 1.05
CA THR A 191 -22.22 -6.91 1.68
C THR A 191 -22.16 -6.72 3.20
N LYS A 192 -22.61 -7.71 3.98
CA LYS A 192 -22.38 -7.74 5.42
C LYS A 192 -20.89 -8.07 5.68
N VAL A 193 -20.11 -7.08 6.11
CA VAL A 193 -18.66 -7.24 6.33
C VAL A 193 -18.35 -7.36 7.81
N THR A 194 -17.45 -8.31 8.15
CA THR A 194 -16.89 -8.47 9.50
C THR A 194 -15.37 -8.49 9.40
N ILE A 195 -14.68 -7.52 10.01
CA ILE A 195 -13.21 -7.44 10.08
C ILE A 195 -12.76 -8.05 11.41
N LEU A 196 -11.79 -8.98 11.34
CA LEU A 196 -11.20 -9.69 12.48
C LEU A 196 -9.71 -9.38 12.55
N GLU A 197 -9.28 -8.53 13.49
CA GLU A 197 -7.90 -8.08 13.66
C GLU A 197 -7.31 -8.61 14.98
N MET A 198 -6.12 -9.21 14.89
CA MET A 198 -5.43 -9.76 16.05
C MET A 198 -4.72 -8.72 16.92
N ALA A 199 -4.42 -7.56 16.36
CA ALA A 199 -3.84 -6.43 17.09
C ALA A 199 -4.93 -5.65 17.85
N GLU A 200 -4.50 -4.79 18.76
CA GLU A 200 -5.39 -3.93 19.55
C GLU A 200 -6.13 -2.88 18.69
N ARG A 201 -5.56 -2.51 17.54
CA ARG A 201 -6.08 -1.49 16.63
C ARG A 201 -6.03 -1.97 15.19
N ILE A 202 -6.97 -1.51 14.38
CA ILE A 202 -6.85 -1.58 12.91
C ILE A 202 -5.82 -0.54 12.44
N VAL A 203 -5.26 -0.71 11.26
CA VAL A 203 -4.22 0.16 10.66
C VAL A 203 -3.13 0.54 11.68
N LEU A 204 -2.61 -0.46 12.37
CA LEU A 204 -1.71 -0.33 13.52
C LEU A 204 -0.52 0.65 13.33
N PRO A 205 0.07 0.85 12.14
CA PRO A 205 1.14 1.83 11.93
C PRO A 205 0.72 3.30 12.10
N GLU A 206 -0.58 3.60 12.04
CA GLU A 206 -1.10 4.97 12.17
C GLU A 206 -1.09 5.46 13.62
N GLU A 207 -1.27 6.78 13.80
CA GLU A 207 -1.53 7.37 15.11
C GLU A 207 -2.71 6.66 15.81
N PRO A 208 -2.61 6.38 17.12
CA PRO A 208 -3.69 5.67 17.85
C PRO A 208 -5.06 6.30 17.66
N GLU A 209 -5.15 7.63 17.73
CA GLU A 209 -6.41 8.38 17.59
C GLU A 209 -6.96 8.34 16.15
N ILE A 210 -6.11 8.18 15.12
CA ILE A 210 -6.53 7.94 13.74
C ILE A 210 -7.13 6.54 13.60
N SER A 211 -6.45 5.52 14.13
CA SER A 211 -6.96 4.15 14.16
C SER A 211 -8.31 4.04 14.86
N GLU A 212 -8.45 4.73 15.99
CA GLU A 212 -9.70 4.73 16.77
C GLU A 212 -10.85 5.43 16.02
N LEU A 213 -10.58 6.60 15.43
CA LEU A 213 -11.57 7.30 14.62
C LEU A 213 -11.99 6.45 13.43
N LEU A 214 -11.03 5.84 12.71
CA LEU A 214 -11.36 4.97 11.59
C LEU A 214 -12.22 3.78 12.03
N LYS A 215 -11.83 3.09 13.12
CA LYS A 215 -12.62 1.98 13.66
C LYS A 215 -14.06 2.39 13.96
N ARG A 216 -14.24 3.54 14.64
CA ARG A 216 -15.56 4.08 14.98
C ARG A 216 -16.37 4.41 13.71
N ALA A 217 -15.75 5.01 12.71
CA ALA A 217 -16.42 5.36 11.45
C ALA A 217 -16.84 4.11 10.65
N LEU A 218 -15.96 3.11 10.53
CA LEU A 218 -16.25 1.86 9.85
C LEU A 218 -17.33 1.05 10.58
N SER A 219 -17.34 1.08 11.91
CA SER A 219 -18.31 0.34 12.73
C SER A 219 -19.77 0.83 12.55
N ARG A 220 -20.00 1.94 11.87
CA ARG A 220 -21.35 2.38 11.45
C ARG A 220 -21.91 1.57 10.27
N ARG A 221 -21.06 0.88 9.53
CA ARG A 221 -21.40 0.19 8.28
C ARG A 221 -21.01 -1.28 8.24
N MET A 222 -20.14 -1.72 9.15
CA MET A 222 -19.63 -3.09 9.23
C MET A 222 -19.25 -3.45 10.67
N GLU A 223 -19.02 -4.73 10.92
CA GLU A 223 -18.54 -5.18 12.23
C GLU A 223 -16.99 -5.16 12.23
N VAL A 224 -16.37 -4.56 13.26
CA VAL A 224 -14.92 -4.48 13.40
C VAL A 224 -14.50 -4.95 14.79
N TYR A 225 -13.83 -6.10 14.83
CA TYR A 225 -13.29 -6.70 16.04
C TYR A 225 -11.77 -6.60 16.06
N THR A 226 -11.21 -6.09 17.14
CA THR A 226 -9.78 -6.05 17.45
C THR A 226 -9.48 -6.95 18.63
N ASN A 227 -8.23 -7.30 18.89
CA ASN A 227 -7.80 -8.27 19.89
C ASN A 227 -8.42 -9.66 19.69
N VAL A 228 -8.74 -10.04 18.43
CA VAL A 228 -9.31 -11.35 18.11
C VAL A 228 -8.41 -12.12 17.14
N GLN A 229 -7.91 -13.27 17.55
CA GLN A 229 -6.99 -14.08 16.75
C GLN A 229 -7.72 -15.25 16.10
N ALA A 230 -7.72 -15.32 14.77
CA ALA A 230 -8.26 -16.47 14.04
C ALA A 230 -7.45 -17.74 14.34
N GLN A 231 -8.12 -18.79 14.83
CA GLN A 231 -7.53 -20.06 15.24
C GLN A 231 -7.86 -21.21 14.28
N GLU A 232 -9.08 -21.20 13.78
CA GLU A 232 -9.58 -22.29 12.92
C GLU A 232 -10.59 -21.74 11.90
N VAL A 233 -10.58 -22.32 10.71
CA VAL A 233 -11.60 -22.11 9.68
C VAL A 233 -12.26 -23.44 9.38
N LYS A 234 -13.59 -23.44 9.37
CA LYS A 234 -14.43 -24.62 9.08
C LYS A 234 -15.34 -24.35 7.90
N LYS A 235 -15.54 -25.32 7.04
CA LYS A 235 -16.57 -25.24 5.99
C LYS A 235 -17.96 -25.17 6.64
N SER A 236 -18.81 -24.28 6.16
CA SER A 236 -20.18 -24.10 6.66
C SER A 236 -21.13 -23.80 5.48
N GLY A 237 -21.88 -24.80 5.04
CA GLY A 237 -22.71 -24.70 3.83
C GLY A 237 -21.87 -24.28 2.61
N ASP A 238 -22.31 -23.23 1.91
CA ASP A 238 -21.59 -22.63 0.77
C ASP A 238 -20.52 -21.61 1.17
N GLY A 239 -20.33 -21.38 2.49
CA GLY A 239 -19.38 -20.44 3.05
C GLY A 239 -18.43 -21.10 4.05
N ALA A 240 -17.97 -20.30 5.01
CA ALA A 240 -17.09 -20.77 6.06
C ALA A 240 -17.35 -20.07 7.40
N THR A 241 -17.00 -20.76 8.50
CA THR A 241 -16.99 -20.21 9.85
C THR A 241 -15.56 -20.03 10.31
N VAL A 242 -15.21 -18.82 10.76
CA VAL A 242 -13.93 -18.50 11.38
C VAL A 242 -14.09 -18.52 12.89
N VAL A 243 -13.36 -19.40 13.56
CA VAL A 243 -13.25 -19.43 15.02
C VAL A 243 -12.10 -18.54 15.45
N VAL A 244 -12.39 -17.58 16.30
CA VAL A 244 -11.39 -16.66 16.85
C VAL A 244 -11.28 -16.80 18.36
N GLN A 245 -10.09 -16.56 18.88
CA GLN A 245 -9.87 -16.36 20.30
C GLN A 245 -9.90 -14.85 20.60
N ASP A 246 -10.83 -14.44 21.44
CA ASP A 246 -10.85 -13.10 22.04
C ASP A 246 -9.73 -13.02 23.08
N LYS A 247 -8.71 -12.20 22.81
CA LYS A 247 -7.51 -12.11 23.66
C LYS A 247 -7.80 -11.45 25.01
N ASP A 248 -8.80 -10.57 25.06
CA ASP A 248 -9.15 -9.83 26.27
C ASP A 248 -9.95 -10.72 27.25
N LYS A 249 -10.79 -11.62 26.69
CA LYS A 249 -11.71 -12.47 27.48
C LYS A 249 -11.28 -13.94 27.55
N GLY A 250 -10.32 -14.35 26.71
CA GLY A 250 -9.90 -15.75 26.60
C GLY A 250 -10.96 -16.68 25.99
N GLN A 251 -12.05 -16.14 25.48
CA GLN A 251 -13.20 -16.91 24.97
C GLN A 251 -13.09 -17.14 23.47
N LEU A 252 -13.62 -18.25 23.01
CA LEU A 252 -13.80 -18.50 21.58
C LEU A 252 -15.11 -17.88 21.10
N LYS A 253 -15.05 -17.27 19.90
CA LYS A 253 -16.21 -16.76 19.16
C LYS A 253 -16.18 -17.31 17.74
N GLU A 254 -17.35 -17.47 17.16
CA GLU A 254 -17.51 -17.95 15.79
C GLU A 254 -18.17 -16.89 14.92
N PHE A 255 -17.63 -16.69 13.72
CA PHE A 255 -18.17 -15.79 12.70
C PHE A 255 -18.37 -16.59 11.41
N THR A 256 -19.58 -16.54 10.85
CA THR A 256 -19.92 -17.25 9.62
C THR A 256 -20.15 -16.26 8.47
N GLY A 257 -19.58 -16.54 7.33
CA GLY A 257 -19.73 -15.73 6.13
C GLY A 257 -19.65 -16.55 4.84
N GLN A 258 -20.23 -16.01 3.77
CA GLN A 258 -20.22 -16.65 2.46
C GLN A 258 -18.81 -16.69 1.85
N ARG A 259 -17.99 -15.67 2.13
CA ARG A 259 -16.60 -15.59 1.67
C ARG A 259 -15.68 -15.15 2.81
N ILE A 260 -14.41 -15.54 2.70
CA ILE A 260 -13.33 -15.07 3.56
C ILE A 260 -12.33 -14.32 2.69
N LEU A 261 -11.87 -13.15 3.12
CA LEU A 261 -10.74 -12.42 2.57
C LEU A 261 -9.57 -12.47 3.55
N VAL A 262 -8.44 -13.02 3.12
CA VAL A 262 -7.20 -13.04 3.90
C VAL A 262 -6.37 -11.80 3.54
N ALA A 263 -6.17 -10.91 4.52
CA ALA A 263 -5.48 -9.63 4.36
C ALA A 263 -4.54 -9.32 5.55
N VAL A 264 -3.75 -10.33 5.96
CA VAL A 264 -2.87 -10.27 7.14
C VAL A 264 -1.46 -9.76 6.84
N GLY A 265 -1.20 -9.29 5.63
CA GLY A 265 0.09 -8.77 5.20
C GLY A 265 0.62 -9.42 3.93
N ARG A 266 1.91 -9.17 3.66
CA ARG A 266 2.59 -9.63 2.45
C ARG A 266 3.90 -10.33 2.80
N ARG A 267 4.37 -11.20 1.93
CA ARG A 267 5.67 -11.87 2.04
C ARG A 267 6.49 -11.64 0.77
N SER A 268 7.80 -11.63 0.92
CA SER A 268 8.74 -11.50 -0.20
C SER A 268 8.61 -12.66 -1.20
N ASN A 269 8.96 -12.39 -2.46
CA ASN A 269 9.15 -13.40 -3.51
C ASN A 269 10.61 -13.89 -3.60
N ALA A 270 11.46 -13.58 -2.63
CA ALA A 270 12.88 -13.99 -2.61
C ALA A 270 13.07 -15.52 -2.65
N ASP A 271 12.16 -16.27 -2.03
CA ASP A 271 12.15 -17.74 -2.08
C ASP A 271 11.90 -18.29 -3.50
N LEU A 272 11.09 -17.61 -4.31
CA LEU A 272 10.86 -17.99 -5.71
C LEU A 272 12.09 -17.72 -6.58
N LEU A 273 12.89 -16.72 -6.20
CA LEU A 273 14.15 -16.39 -6.88
C LEU A 273 15.29 -17.34 -6.51
N LYS A 274 15.12 -18.26 -5.56
CA LYS A 274 16.16 -19.15 -5.03
C LYS A 274 17.45 -18.39 -4.69
N VAL A 275 17.29 -17.27 -3.96
CA VAL A 275 18.41 -16.37 -3.63
C VAL A 275 19.51 -17.04 -2.81
N GLU A 276 19.20 -18.14 -2.15
CA GLU A 276 20.17 -19.00 -1.46
C GLU A 276 21.28 -19.53 -2.37
N ASN A 277 21.02 -19.73 -3.65
CA ASN A 277 22.02 -20.18 -4.63
C ASN A 277 23.14 -19.14 -4.88
N THR A 278 22.92 -17.90 -4.44
CA THR A 278 23.89 -16.80 -4.58
C THR A 278 24.46 -16.34 -3.25
N GLY A 279 23.95 -16.82 -2.12
CA GLY A 279 24.30 -16.33 -0.80
C GLY A 279 23.83 -14.90 -0.53
N LEU A 280 22.76 -14.43 -1.19
CA LEU A 280 22.07 -13.19 -0.86
C LEU A 280 21.45 -13.29 0.54
N GLN A 281 21.59 -12.24 1.33
CA GLN A 281 21.07 -12.20 2.70
C GLN A 281 19.61 -11.74 2.73
N LEU A 282 18.81 -12.40 3.58
CA LEU A 282 17.45 -12.04 3.88
C LEU A 282 17.33 -11.49 5.32
N ASP A 283 16.32 -10.66 5.55
CA ASP A 283 15.92 -10.27 6.89
C ASP A 283 15.09 -11.39 7.58
N GLU A 284 14.72 -11.19 8.84
CA GLU A 284 13.93 -12.15 9.62
C GLU A 284 12.54 -12.41 9.04
N ARG A 285 12.02 -11.50 8.22
CA ARG A 285 10.72 -11.60 7.54
C ARG A 285 10.85 -12.25 6.15
N GLY A 286 12.09 -12.54 5.69
CA GLY A 286 12.38 -13.14 4.40
C GLY A 286 12.49 -12.14 3.24
N PHE A 287 12.67 -10.84 3.51
CA PHE A 287 12.93 -9.82 2.49
C PHE A 287 14.44 -9.69 2.23
N ILE A 288 14.79 -9.30 1.01
CA ILE A 288 16.20 -9.15 0.60
C ILE A 288 16.82 -7.95 1.31
N LYS A 289 17.90 -8.19 2.07
CA LYS A 289 18.62 -7.11 2.75
C LYS A 289 19.37 -6.24 1.75
N VAL A 290 19.23 -4.92 1.91
CA VAL A 290 19.95 -3.90 1.14
C VAL A 290 20.59 -2.86 2.07
N ASP A 291 21.61 -2.20 1.57
CA ASP A 291 22.18 -1.02 2.20
C ASP A 291 21.40 0.26 1.81
N ILE A 292 21.86 1.42 2.28
CA ILE A 292 21.24 2.72 1.98
C ILE A 292 21.35 3.13 0.50
N HIS A 293 22.13 2.42 -0.31
CA HIS A 293 22.25 2.57 -1.74
C HIS A 293 21.43 1.55 -2.53
N LEU A 294 20.60 0.75 -1.81
CA LEU A 294 19.77 -0.34 -2.34
C LEU A 294 20.56 -1.53 -2.91
N GLN A 295 21.86 -1.58 -2.61
CA GLN A 295 22.71 -2.72 -3.01
C GLN A 295 22.63 -3.81 -1.93
N THR A 296 22.59 -5.06 -2.40
CA THR A 296 22.63 -6.23 -1.50
C THR A 296 24.05 -6.47 -0.98
N ASN A 297 24.24 -7.54 -0.19
CA ASN A 297 25.58 -8.00 0.20
C ASN A 297 26.42 -8.50 -0.97
N LYS A 298 25.86 -8.63 -2.17
CA LYS A 298 26.57 -8.94 -3.42
C LYS A 298 26.72 -7.69 -4.26
N LYS A 299 27.96 -7.38 -4.65
CA LYS A 299 28.27 -6.23 -5.51
C LYS A 299 27.46 -6.30 -6.82
N ASN A 300 26.92 -5.17 -7.28
CA ASN A 300 26.13 -5.06 -8.50
C ASN A 300 24.81 -5.87 -8.51
N ILE A 301 24.33 -6.34 -7.36
CA ILE A 301 22.97 -6.88 -7.22
C ILE A 301 22.19 -5.94 -6.30
N PHE A 302 21.09 -5.40 -6.81
CA PHE A 302 20.23 -4.43 -6.14
C PHE A 302 18.83 -5.04 -5.90
N ALA A 303 18.14 -4.63 -4.83
CA ALA A 303 16.75 -5.01 -4.64
C ALA A 303 15.91 -3.77 -4.32
N VAL A 304 14.78 -3.62 -5.03
CA VAL A 304 13.92 -2.45 -4.98
C VAL A 304 12.45 -2.82 -4.80
N GLY A 305 11.68 -1.90 -4.23
CA GLY A 305 10.28 -2.08 -3.94
C GLY A 305 10.02 -3.17 -2.90
N ASP A 306 8.87 -3.84 -3.01
CA ASP A 306 8.47 -4.86 -2.04
C ASP A 306 9.49 -6.00 -1.88
N ALA A 307 10.45 -6.16 -2.80
CA ALA A 307 11.48 -7.18 -2.69
C ALA A 307 12.42 -6.97 -1.48
N ASN A 308 12.68 -5.71 -1.11
CA ASN A 308 13.48 -5.36 0.06
C ASN A 308 12.65 -5.15 1.35
N GLY A 309 11.32 -5.00 1.23
CA GLY A 309 10.39 -4.92 2.37
C GLY A 309 10.51 -3.69 3.25
N GLN A 310 11.20 -2.61 2.81
CA GLN A 310 11.34 -1.38 3.60
C GLN A 310 10.01 -0.61 3.66
N GLN A 311 9.49 -0.19 2.51
CA GLN A 311 8.21 0.51 2.37
C GLN A 311 7.49 -0.05 1.13
N MET A 312 6.40 -0.81 1.34
CA MET A 312 5.70 -1.52 0.26
C MET A 312 4.67 -0.63 -0.44
N PHE A 313 5.12 0.53 -0.98
CA PHE A 313 4.30 1.47 -1.73
C PHE A 313 4.93 1.76 -3.10
N THR A 314 4.10 1.89 -4.12
CA THR A 314 4.57 2.05 -5.51
C THR A 314 5.45 3.28 -5.71
N HIS A 315 5.09 4.43 -5.13
CA HIS A 315 5.87 5.66 -5.25
C HIS A 315 7.25 5.55 -4.57
N VAL A 316 7.35 4.80 -3.48
CA VAL A 316 8.63 4.47 -2.84
C VAL A 316 9.43 3.53 -3.73
N ALA A 317 8.82 2.45 -4.23
CA ALA A 317 9.47 1.51 -5.15
C ALA A 317 10.02 2.20 -6.41
N ASN A 318 9.28 3.20 -6.95
CA ASN A 318 9.72 4.00 -8.09
C ASN A 318 10.93 4.88 -7.74
N LYS A 319 10.92 5.55 -6.58
CA LYS A 319 12.06 6.35 -6.09
C LYS A 319 13.30 5.46 -5.86
N GLU A 320 13.11 4.28 -5.27
CA GLU A 320 14.17 3.29 -5.09
C GLU A 320 14.74 2.82 -6.43
N ALA A 321 13.89 2.52 -7.43
CA ALA A 321 14.33 2.09 -8.75
C ALA A 321 15.17 3.16 -9.45
N MET A 322 14.71 4.42 -9.44
CA MET A 322 15.47 5.56 -10.00
C MET A 322 16.83 5.73 -9.31
N LEU A 323 16.86 5.64 -7.99
CA LEU A 323 18.09 5.78 -7.21
C LEU A 323 19.06 4.62 -7.49
N ALA A 324 18.57 3.40 -7.47
CA ALA A 324 19.39 2.21 -7.69
C ALA A 324 20.00 2.17 -9.10
N VAL A 325 19.21 2.51 -10.13
CA VAL A 325 19.72 2.55 -11.51
C VAL A 325 20.71 3.70 -11.71
N SER A 326 20.48 4.86 -11.13
CA SER A 326 21.43 5.98 -11.14
C SER A 326 22.76 5.60 -10.50
N ASN A 327 22.74 4.95 -9.34
CA ASN A 327 23.94 4.45 -8.69
C ASN A 327 24.67 3.42 -9.55
N ALA A 328 23.94 2.55 -10.21
CA ALA A 328 24.52 1.47 -11.01
C ALA A 328 25.06 1.95 -12.37
N VAL A 329 24.34 2.83 -13.07
CA VAL A 329 24.69 3.27 -14.45
C VAL A 329 25.66 4.44 -14.41
N HIS A 330 25.38 5.45 -13.59
CA HIS A 330 26.19 6.68 -13.54
C HIS A 330 27.26 6.69 -12.46
N GLY A 331 27.31 5.65 -11.61
CA GLY A 331 28.29 5.59 -10.50
C GLY A 331 28.05 6.63 -9.43
N THR A 332 26.81 7.16 -9.33
CA THR A 332 26.41 8.04 -8.25
C THR A 332 26.44 7.29 -6.91
N LYS A 333 26.41 8.03 -5.81
CA LYS A 333 26.36 7.44 -4.47
C LYS A 333 25.13 7.98 -3.72
N LEU A 334 23.99 8.05 -4.43
CA LEU A 334 22.74 8.50 -3.86
C LEU A 334 22.31 7.55 -2.75
N LYS A 335 21.75 8.12 -1.68
CA LYS A 335 21.25 7.38 -0.53
C LYS A 335 19.74 7.46 -0.50
N MET A 336 19.08 6.34 -0.22
CA MET A 336 17.65 6.34 -0.01
C MET A 336 17.31 6.90 1.37
N ASP A 337 16.43 7.89 1.41
CA ASP A 337 15.86 8.46 2.62
C ASP A 337 14.35 8.22 2.60
N TYR A 338 13.86 7.59 3.65
CA TYR A 338 12.44 7.28 3.85
C TYR A 338 11.73 8.26 4.79
N SER A 339 12.44 9.26 5.33
CA SER A 339 11.88 10.17 6.34
C SER A 339 10.67 10.95 5.86
N ALA A 340 10.63 11.27 4.56
CA ALA A 340 9.51 11.94 3.90
C ALA A 340 8.69 11.00 3.00
N ALA A 341 8.77 9.67 3.19
CA ALA A 341 7.98 8.73 2.43
C ALA A 341 6.52 8.72 2.93
N PRO A 342 5.54 9.21 2.12
CA PRO A 342 4.15 9.23 2.53
C PRO A 342 3.46 7.89 2.31
N HIS A 343 2.32 7.72 2.98
CA HIS A 343 1.38 6.66 2.62
C HIS A 343 -0.06 7.12 2.84
N ALA A 344 -0.98 6.41 2.19
CA ALA A 344 -2.41 6.68 2.33
C ALA A 344 -3.21 5.38 2.46
N VAL A 345 -4.33 5.46 3.18
CA VAL A 345 -5.34 4.41 3.28
C VAL A 345 -6.64 4.98 2.72
N TYR A 346 -7.11 4.36 1.64
CA TYR A 346 -8.32 4.80 0.92
C TYR A 346 -9.57 4.15 1.53
N SER A 347 -9.74 4.33 2.82
CA SER A 347 -10.97 4.02 3.57
C SER A 347 -11.93 5.22 3.54
N TYR A 348 -13.00 5.14 4.29
CA TYR A 348 -13.90 6.28 4.50
C TYR A 348 -14.16 6.44 6.00
N PRO A 349 -13.57 7.49 6.63
CA PRO A 349 -12.72 8.56 6.05
C PRO A 349 -11.35 8.06 5.55
N GLN A 350 -10.75 8.82 4.62
CA GLN A 350 -9.41 8.56 4.11
C GLN A 350 -8.34 8.91 5.14
N ILE A 351 -7.18 8.26 5.06
CA ILE A 351 -6.01 8.57 5.89
C ILE A 351 -4.83 8.86 4.98
N ALA A 352 -3.99 9.82 5.39
CA ALA A 352 -2.66 10.02 4.82
C ALA A 352 -1.67 10.41 5.91
N SER A 353 -0.47 9.85 5.82
CA SER A 353 0.58 10.05 6.82
C SER A 353 1.95 10.15 6.17
N VAL A 354 2.83 10.96 6.77
CA VAL A 354 4.25 11.04 6.42
C VAL A 354 5.08 11.20 7.70
N GLY A 355 6.24 10.54 7.76
CA GLY A 355 7.19 10.66 8.85
C GLY A 355 6.82 9.87 10.10
N LEU A 356 7.23 10.36 11.27
CA LEU A 356 7.12 9.68 12.55
C LEU A 356 5.77 9.94 13.23
N THR A 357 5.20 8.90 13.84
CA THR A 357 4.11 9.08 14.81
C THR A 357 4.65 9.76 16.07
N GLN A 358 3.77 10.38 16.84
CA GLN A 358 4.13 10.98 18.15
C GLN A 358 4.82 9.96 19.04
N GLU A 359 4.30 8.73 19.13
CA GLU A 359 4.87 7.65 19.96
C GLU A 359 6.31 7.28 19.56
N LYS A 360 6.62 7.34 18.25
CA LYS A 360 7.98 7.09 17.75
C LYS A 360 8.89 8.29 17.96
N ALA A 361 8.39 9.49 17.70
CA ALA A 361 9.19 10.71 17.77
C ALA A 361 9.68 11.05 19.20
N VAL A 362 8.86 10.85 20.23
CA VAL A 362 9.24 11.12 21.63
C VAL A 362 10.42 10.28 22.13
N LYS A 363 10.78 9.20 21.44
CA LYS A 363 11.89 8.33 21.85
C LYS A 363 13.25 8.99 21.64
N ASP A 364 13.37 9.81 20.59
CA ASP A 364 14.64 10.36 20.14
C ASP A 364 14.62 11.90 20.01
N HIS A 365 13.45 12.55 20.14
CA HIS A 365 13.26 13.98 19.91
C HIS A 365 12.45 14.65 21.04
N ASP A 366 12.80 15.93 21.35
CA ASP A 366 11.93 16.83 22.12
C ASP A 366 10.93 17.46 21.14
N ILE A 367 9.64 17.19 21.34
CA ILE A 367 8.63 17.48 20.33
C ILE A 367 7.56 18.48 20.79
N LEU A 368 6.96 19.15 19.81
CA LEU A 368 5.69 19.84 19.89
C LEU A 368 4.66 19.10 19.04
N VAL A 369 3.41 19.12 19.44
CA VAL A 369 2.31 18.47 18.72
C VAL A 369 1.24 19.51 18.41
N GLY A 370 0.83 19.57 17.14
CA GLY A 370 -0.29 20.39 16.68
C GLY A 370 -1.46 19.51 16.27
N LYS A 371 -2.67 20.00 16.48
CA LYS A 371 -3.90 19.33 16.02
C LYS A 371 -4.95 20.35 15.61
N THR A 372 -5.60 20.10 14.46
CA THR A 372 -6.68 20.93 13.94
C THR A 372 -7.75 20.03 13.33
N LYS A 373 -9.01 20.28 13.64
CA LYS A 373 -10.15 19.57 13.06
C LYS A 373 -10.52 20.15 11.71
N TYR A 374 -11.13 19.35 10.85
CA TYR A 374 -11.71 19.85 9.59
C TYR A 374 -12.76 20.95 9.85
N SER A 375 -13.56 20.84 10.91
CA SER A 375 -14.54 21.86 11.31
C SER A 375 -13.94 23.22 11.68
N ASP A 376 -12.63 23.27 11.95
CA ASP A 376 -11.95 24.52 12.32
C ASP A 376 -11.55 25.37 11.09
N VAL A 377 -11.68 24.80 9.88
CA VAL A 377 -11.47 25.51 8.60
C VAL A 377 -12.80 25.69 7.87
N ALA A 378 -12.98 26.87 7.23
CA ALA A 378 -14.25 27.26 6.60
C ALA A 378 -14.81 26.23 5.59
N LYS A 379 -13.92 25.59 4.79
CA LYS A 379 -14.34 24.56 3.83
C LYS A 379 -14.78 23.27 4.52
N GLY A 380 -14.11 22.86 5.58
CA GLY A 380 -14.49 21.69 6.38
C GLY A 380 -15.82 21.89 7.12
N GLU A 381 -16.05 23.10 7.66
CA GLU A 381 -17.35 23.48 8.24
C GLU A 381 -18.46 23.43 7.20
N ALA A 382 -18.23 23.97 5.98
CA ALA A 382 -19.19 23.92 4.87
C ALA A 382 -19.51 22.48 4.43
N MET A 383 -18.57 21.54 4.58
CA MET A 383 -18.75 20.10 4.30
C MET A 383 -19.45 19.36 5.46
N MET A 384 -19.66 20.03 6.60
CA MET A 384 -20.13 19.43 7.86
C MET A 384 -19.23 18.26 8.30
N GLU A 385 -17.91 18.38 8.07
CA GLU A 385 -16.92 17.38 8.50
C GLU A 385 -16.51 17.65 9.95
N LYS A 386 -17.09 16.88 10.88
CA LYS A 386 -16.97 17.11 12.33
C LYS A 386 -15.91 16.26 13.02
N GLU A 387 -15.54 15.13 12.42
CA GLU A 387 -14.71 14.12 13.08
C GLU A 387 -13.26 14.12 12.59
N GLY A 388 -13.04 14.43 11.29
CA GLY A 388 -11.74 14.45 10.68
C GLY A 388 -10.79 15.50 11.29
N PHE A 389 -9.50 15.20 11.29
CA PHE A 389 -8.48 16.10 11.81
C PHE A 389 -7.11 15.88 11.13
N ALA A 390 -6.25 16.87 11.27
CA ALA A 390 -4.81 16.75 11.00
C ALA A 390 -4.01 16.87 12.31
N LYS A 391 -2.88 16.16 12.36
CA LYS A 391 -1.94 16.16 13.49
C LYS A 391 -0.52 16.32 12.97
N ALA A 392 0.22 17.27 13.54
CA ALA A 392 1.64 17.51 13.26
C ALA A 392 2.50 17.08 14.45
N VAL A 393 3.67 16.52 14.15
CA VAL A 393 4.74 16.24 15.11
C VAL A 393 5.96 17.04 14.66
N VAL A 394 6.42 17.97 15.49
CA VAL A 394 7.46 18.95 15.13
C VAL A 394 8.57 18.89 16.18
N GLU A 395 9.83 18.91 15.74
CA GLU A 395 10.98 19.01 16.65
C GLU A 395 11.05 20.41 17.24
N LYS A 396 11.02 20.48 18.57
CA LYS A 396 10.86 21.73 19.32
C LYS A 396 11.97 22.76 19.07
N ASN A 397 13.22 22.31 19.00
CA ASN A 397 14.36 23.21 18.92
C ASN A 397 14.63 23.71 17.49
N SER A 398 14.36 22.90 16.49
CA SER A 398 14.65 23.21 15.09
C SER A 398 13.44 23.69 14.30
N GLY A 399 12.21 23.44 14.78
CA GLY A 399 10.98 23.65 14.01
C GLY A 399 10.82 22.70 12.82
N LYS A 400 11.55 21.57 12.80
CA LYS A 400 11.50 20.58 11.74
C LYS A 400 10.27 19.69 11.89
N ILE A 401 9.53 19.48 10.81
CA ILE A 401 8.41 18.55 10.74
C ILE A 401 8.99 17.14 10.79
N LEU A 402 8.68 16.39 11.84
CA LEU A 402 9.06 14.99 12.02
C LEU A 402 7.98 14.04 11.50
N GLY A 403 6.73 14.46 11.55
CA GLY A 403 5.61 13.71 11.03
C GLY A 403 4.35 14.55 10.90
N PHE A 404 3.48 14.11 9.99
CA PHE A 404 2.18 14.73 9.76
C PHE A 404 1.15 13.65 9.37
N HIS A 405 -0.03 13.71 9.96
CA HIS A 405 -1.03 12.66 9.86
C HIS A 405 -2.42 13.29 9.68
N ILE A 406 -3.17 12.83 8.71
CA ILE A 406 -4.50 13.35 8.37
C ILE A 406 -5.50 12.20 8.33
N ILE A 407 -6.66 12.38 8.92
CA ILE A 407 -7.84 11.52 8.71
C ILE A 407 -9.03 12.39 8.35
N GLY A 408 -9.57 12.19 7.15
CA GLY A 408 -10.70 12.96 6.62
C GLY A 408 -10.70 13.02 5.10
N PRO A 409 -11.65 13.77 4.51
CA PRO A 409 -11.76 13.92 3.06
C PRO A 409 -10.49 14.51 2.43
N TYR A 410 -10.08 13.96 1.29
CA TYR A 410 -8.91 14.44 0.52
C TYR A 410 -7.58 14.37 1.27
N ALA A 411 -7.45 13.54 2.29
CA ALA A 411 -6.21 13.38 3.04
C ALA A 411 -5.00 13.03 2.13
N PRO A 412 -5.13 12.11 1.13
CA PRO A 412 -4.02 11.78 0.23
C PRO A 412 -3.54 12.96 -0.63
N GLU A 413 -4.44 13.86 -1.02
CA GLU A 413 -4.10 15.06 -1.80
C GLU A 413 -3.48 16.15 -0.91
N LEU A 414 -4.01 16.32 0.30
CA LEU A 414 -3.56 17.35 1.25
C LEU A 414 -2.15 17.09 1.77
N ILE A 415 -1.79 15.83 2.05
CA ILE A 415 -0.49 15.48 2.63
C ILE A 415 0.69 15.87 1.74
N GLN A 416 0.48 16.01 0.42
CA GLN A 416 1.56 16.25 -0.55
C GLN A 416 2.31 17.56 -0.30
N GLU A 417 1.64 18.58 0.22
CA GLU A 417 2.29 19.84 0.60
C GLU A 417 3.33 19.61 1.70
N VAL A 418 2.99 18.82 2.70
CA VAL A 418 3.90 18.48 3.79
C VAL A 418 5.08 17.65 3.30
N VAL A 419 4.82 16.69 2.41
CA VAL A 419 5.88 15.86 1.80
C VAL A 419 6.89 16.75 1.06
N ASN A 420 6.42 17.71 0.25
CA ASN A 420 7.28 18.63 -0.47
C ASN A 420 8.13 19.51 0.47
N ALA A 421 7.54 19.97 1.56
CA ALA A 421 8.27 20.73 2.57
C ALA A 421 9.33 19.88 3.27
N MET A 422 8.99 18.64 3.67
CA MET A 422 9.93 17.71 4.31
C MET A 422 11.12 17.36 3.39
N GLU A 423 10.88 17.11 2.10
CA GLU A 423 11.94 16.88 1.10
C GLU A 423 12.83 18.13 0.88
N SER A 424 12.31 19.33 1.15
CA SER A 424 13.01 20.62 0.94
C SER A 424 13.62 21.21 2.22
N GLY A 425 13.83 20.40 3.25
CA GLY A 425 14.44 20.82 4.53
C GLY A 425 13.54 20.65 5.74
N GLY A 426 12.23 20.62 5.56
CA GLY A 426 11.26 20.20 6.56
C GLY A 426 10.91 21.25 7.62
N HIS A 427 11.28 22.53 7.48
CA HIS A 427 10.94 23.55 8.47
C HIS A 427 9.48 24.03 8.31
N ILE A 428 8.78 24.22 9.45
CA ILE A 428 7.36 24.64 9.46
C ILE A 428 7.12 25.95 8.68
N ASP A 429 8.08 26.86 8.67
CA ASP A 429 7.96 28.16 7.99
C ASP A 429 7.82 28.03 6.47
N GLN A 430 8.26 26.90 5.89
CA GLN A 430 8.09 26.64 4.45
C GLN A 430 6.60 26.50 4.07
N ILE A 431 5.77 26.10 5.02
CA ILE A 431 4.32 25.99 4.85
C ILE A 431 3.62 27.22 5.45
N THR A 432 3.89 27.56 6.71
CA THR A 432 3.16 28.62 7.42
C THR A 432 3.44 30.02 6.87
N GLY A 433 4.58 30.22 6.21
CA GLY A 433 4.93 31.46 5.50
C GLY A 433 4.34 31.58 4.10
N SER A 434 3.70 30.53 3.57
CA SER A 434 3.11 30.52 2.23
C SER A 434 1.67 31.04 2.24
N MET A 435 1.23 31.62 1.10
CA MET A 435 -0.18 31.99 0.91
C MET A 435 -1.01 30.74 0.60
N HIS A 436 -2.09 30.53 1.36
CA HIS A 436 -3.06 29.47 1.11
C HIS A 436 -4.36 30.04 0.56
N ILE A 437 -4.98 29.30 -0.37
CA ILE A 437 -6.29 29.68 -0.92
C ILE A 437 -7.34 29.62 0.20
N HIS A 438 -8.15 30.68 0.32
CA HIS A 438 -9.30 30.74 1.22
C HIS A 438 -10.61 30.85 0.41
N PRO A 439 -11.69 30.10 0.75
CA PRO A 439 -11.73 28.99 1.70
C PRO A 439 -11.37 27.64 1.03
N ALA A 440 -10.41 26.90 1.57
CA ALA A 440 -9.99 25.60 1.06
C ALA A 440 -9.58 24.66 2.20
N LEU A 441 -9.58 23.33 1.92
CA LEU A 441 -9.11 22.35 2.90
C LEU A 441 -7.59 22.40 3.14
N SER A 442 -6.82 22.96 2.20
CA SER A 442 -5.37 23.16 2.38
C SER A 442 -5.02 24.05 3.58
N GLU A 443 -5.93 24.92 4.05
CA GLU A 443 -5.75 25.71 5.26
C GLU A 443 -5.61 24.86 6.54
N LEU A 444 -6.06 23.60 6.49
CA LEU A 444 -5.91 22.65 7.59
C LEU A 444 -4.43 22.44 7.97
N ILE A 445 -3.53 22.45 6.98
CA ILE A 445 -2.10 22.16 7.18
C ILE A 445 -1.41 23.28 7.95
N PRO A 446 -1.37 24.56 7.47
CA PRO A 446 -0.75 25.66 8.21
C PRO A 446 -1.42 25.91 9.56
N GLN A 447 -2.74 25.73 9.69
CA GLN A 447 -3.39 25.85 10.99
C GLN A 447 -2.91 24.78 11.98
N THR A 448 -2.70 23.56 11.53
CA THR A 448 -2.19 22.48 12.38
C THR A 448 -0.76 22.78 12.84
N LEU A 449 0.09 23.33 11.96
CA LEU A 449 1.45 23.73 12.30
C LEU A 449 1.51 24.98 13.19
N ASN A 450 0.53 25.88 13.10
CA ASN A 450 0.41 27.03 13.99
C ASN A 450 -0.14 26.68 15.39
N ASN A 451 -0.85 25.55 15.51
CA ASN A 451 -1.44 25.07 16.77
C ASN A 451 -0.51 24.16 17.58
N ILE A 452 0.81 24.17 17.31
CA ILE A 452 1.75 23.32 18.02
C ILE A 452 1.93 23.76 19.47
N ALA A 453 1.89 22.78 20.38
CA ALA A 453 2.13 22.96 21.83
C ALA A 453 2.89 21.74 22.39
N GLN A 454 3.31 21.81 23.64
CA GLN A 454 3.83 20.64 24.34
C GLN A 454 2.73 19.58 24.42
N PRO A 455 3.05 18.29 24.16
CA PRO A 455 2.08 17.20 24.18
C PRO A 455 1.50 16.93 25.57
#